data_0be376c5c62f8e5cc083561574b14ea5
#
_entry.id   0be376c5c62f8e5cc083561574b14ea5
#
_cell.length_a   1.000
_cell.length_b   1.000
_cell.length_c   1.000
_cell.angle_alpha   90.00
_cell.angle_beta   90.00
_cell.angle_gamma   90.00
#
_symmetry.space_group_name_H-M   'P 1'
#
loop_
_entity.id
_entity.type
_entity.pdbx_description
1 polymer ?
#
loop_
_entity_poly.entity_id
_entity_poly.type
_entity_poly.pdbx_seq_one_letter_code
_entity_poly.pdbx_strand_id
1 'polypeptide(L)'
;MEKLWCWRCKMELCMLNEQEYKVARELYLKGMRNSNSTLRTERFKELLDYYYFVTGEFETEPNAIMHHRIAQYGPPCEKCGKPYRTPQASFCAACGNKRV
;
A
#
# COMPACT_ATOMS: atom_id res chain seq x y z
N MET A 1 13.76 -1.17 -5.42
CA MET A 1 12.37 -0.85 -5.04
C MET A 1 12.34 -0.24 -3.66
N GLU A 2 11.59 0.85 -3.49
CA GLU A 2 11.58 1.57 -2.23
C GLU A 2 10.70 0.89 -1.18
N LYS A 3 11.25 0.76 0.04
CA LYS A 3 10.52 0.21 1.18
C LYS A 3 10.19 1.33 2.14
N LEU A 4 8.92 1.40 2.56
CA LEU A 4 8.45 2.35 3.54
C LEU A 4 7.66 1.62 4.63
N TRP A 5 7.65 2.20 5.82
CA TRP A 5 6.82 1.68 6.90
C TRP A 5 5.35 1.99 6.60
N CYS A 6 4.53 0.92 6.51
CA CYS A 6 3.10 1.07 6.26
C CYS A 6 2.36 1.20 7.59
N TRP A 7 1.64 2.31 7.76
CA TRP A 7 0.88 2.56 8.99
C TRP A 7 -0.24 1.55 9.22
N ARG A 8 -0.76 0.97 8.13
CA ARG A 8 -1.83 -0.01 8.21
C ARG A 8 -1.29 -1.40 8.55
N CYS A 9 -0.23 -1.82 7.88
CA CYS A 9 0.36 -3.15 8.09
C CYS A 9 1.33 -3.15 9.27
N LYS A 10 1.77 -1.99 9.71
CA LYS A 10 2.70 -1.78 10.83
C LYS A 10 4.02 -2.51 10.63
N MET A 11 4.53 -2.46 9.39
CA MET A 11 5.82 -3.04 9.02
C MET A 11 6.33 -2.37 7.76
N GLU A 12 7.62 -2.52 7.50
CA GLU A 12 8.22 -2.04 6.27
C GLU A 12 7.87 -2.97 5.12
N LEU A 13 7.42 -2.39 4.01
CA LEU A 13 6.99 -3.13 2.83
C LEU A 13 7.45 -2.39 1.58
N CYS A 14 7.60 -3.15 0.49
CA CYS A 14 7.88 -2.54 -0.81
C CYS A 14 6.67 -1.76 -1.28
N MET A 15 6.91 -0.49 -1.66
CA MET A 15 5.87 0.40 -2.11
C MET A 15 5.89 0.51 -3.64
N LEU A 16 4.73 0.75 -4.22
CA LEU A 16 4.57 0.89 -5.66
C LEU A 16 4.81 2.34 -6.07
N ASN A 17 5.57 2.53 -7.16
CA ASN A 17 5.67 3.85 -7.77
C ASN A 17 4.38 4.15 -8.56
N GLU A 18 4.28 5.35 -9.15
CA GLU A 18 3.05 5.75 -9.83
C GLU A 18 2.69 4.86 -11.03
N GLN A 19 3.68 4.40 -11.79
CA GLN A 19 3.43 3.52 -12.93
C GLN A 19 2.94 2.16 -12.47
N GLU A 20 3.59 1.60 -11.45
CA GLU A 20 3.21 0.33 -10.86
C GLU A 20 1.84 0.41 -10.19
N TYR A 21 1.59 1.51 -9.48
CA TYR A 21 0.31 1.72 -8.83
C TYR A 21 -0.83 1.85 -9.82
N LYS A 22 -0.59 2.48 -10.97
CA LYS A 22 -1.60 2.59 -12.02
C LYS A 22 -2.06 1.22 -12.49
N VAL A 23 -1.12 0.31 -12.74
CA VAL A 23 -1.44 -1.07 -13.15
C VAL A 23 -2.19 -1.78 -12.03
N ALA A 24 -1.68 -1.68 -10.80
CA ALA A 24 -2.32 -2.32 -9.64
C ALA A 24 -3.76 -1.82 -9.44
N ARG A 25 -3.99 -0.52 -9.60
CA ARG A 25 -5.31 0.07 -9.46
C ARG A 25 -6.28 -0.47 -10.52
N GLU A 26 -5.81 -0.58 -11.77
CA GLU A 26 -6.64 -1.14 -12.83
C GLU A 26 -7.02 -2.59 -12.54
N LEU A 27 -6.07 -3.39 -12.04
CA LEU A 27 -6.34 -4.77 -11.64
C LEU A 27 -7.28 -4.84 -10.44
N TYR A 28 -7.16 -3.91 -9.51
CA TYR A 28 -8.06 -3.81 -8.36
C TYR A 28 -9.49 -3.53 -8.82
N LEU A 29 -9.68 -2.56 -9.72
CA LEU A 29 -10.99 -2.24 -10.25
C LEU A 29 -11.59 -3.40 -11.04
N LYS A 30 -10.75 -4.12 -11.78
CA LYS A 30 -11.18 -5.33 -12.49
C LYS A 30 -11.69 -6.39 -11.53
N GLY A 31 -10.97 -6.60 -10.42
CA GLY A 31 -11.40 -7.53 -9.37
C GLY A 31 -12.71 -7.11 -8.72
N MET A 32 -12.90 -5.82 -8.51
CA MET A 32 -14.15 -5.29 -7.96
C MET A 32 -15.35 -5.57 -8.86
N ARG A 33 -15.14 -5.55 -10.18
CA ARG A 33 -16.20 -5.83 -11.15
C ARG A 33 -16.42 -7.31 -11.39
N ASN A 34 -15.49 -8.17 -10.94
CA ASN A 34 -15.58 -9.60 -11.13
C ASN A 34 -16.57 -10.23 -10.14
N SER A 35 -17.67 -10.75 -10.65
CA SER A 35 -18.71 -11.40 -9.84
C SER A 35 -18.69 -12.92 -9.94
N ASN A 36 -17.70 -13.51 -10.63
CA ASN A 36 -17.66 -14.95 -10.90
C ASN A 36 -17.21 -15.78 -9.71
N SER A 37 -16.68 -15.17 -8.66
CA SER A 37 -16.23 -15.88 -7.47
C SER A 37 -16.58 -15.09 -6.21
N THR A 38 -16.91 -15.81 -5.13
CA THR A 38 -17.14 -15.21 -3.82
C THR A 38 -15.86 -15.06 -3.00
N LEU A 39 -14.78 -15.75 -3.40
CA LEU A 39 -13.50 -15.69 -2.70
C LEU A 39 -12.72 -14.45 -3.17
N ARG A 40 -12.34 -13.60 -2.21
CA ARG A 40 -11.58 -12.38 -2.50
C ARG A 40 -10.25 -12.69 -3.19
N THR A 41 -9.56 -13.72 -2.74
CA THR A 41 -8.25 -14.09 -3.33
C THR A 41 -8.37 -14.51 -4.78
N GLU A 42 -9.48 -15.13 -5.17
CA GLU A 42 -9.71 -15.50 -6.57
C GLU A 42 -10.10 -14.28 -7.41
N ARG A 43 -10.97 -13.43 -6.87
CA ARG A 43 -11.41 -12.22 -7.57
C ARG A 43 -10.25 -11.28 -7.86
N PHE A 44 -9.30 -11.20 -6.94
CA PHE A 44 -8.16 -10.27 -7.03
C PHE A 44 -6.84 -10.98 -7.32
N LYS A 45 -6.91 -12.21 -7.86
CA LYS A 45 -5.71 -13.00 -8.12
C LYS A 45 -4.69 -12.27 -8.99
N GLU A 46 -5.16 -11.61 -10.05
CA GLU A 46 -4.26 -10.88 -10.95
C GLU A 46 -3.53 -9.75 -10.21
N LEU A 47 -4.22 -9.05 -9.32
CA LEU A 47 -3.61 -7.99 -8.52
C LEU A 47 -2.57 -8.55 -7.56
N LEU A 48 -2.92 -9.62 -6.85
CA LEU A 48 -2.02 -10.25 -5.88
C LEU A 48 -0.76 -10.80 -6.58
N ASP A 49 -0.96 -11.43 -7.74
CA ASP A 49 0.15 -11.97 -8.53
C ASP A 49 1.05 -10.83 -9.06
N TYR A 50 0.45 -9.73 -9.50
CA TYR A 50 1.20 -8.58 -9.97
C TYR A 50 2.05 -7.98 -8.86
N TYR A 51 1.46 -7.80 -7.68
CA TYR A 51 2.20 -7.26 -6.53
C TYR A 51 3.38 -8.15 -6.17
N TYR A 52 3.16 -9.47 -6.14
CA TYR A 52 4.25 -10.42 -5.89
C TYR A 52 5.32 -10.35 -6.97
N PHE A 53 4.92 -10.25 -8.23
CA PHE A 53 5.86 -10.16 -9.35
C PHE A 53 6.74 -8.92 -9.23
N VAL A 54 6.15 -7.79 -8.86
CA VAL A 54 6.87 -6.51 -8.78
C VAL A 54 7.71 -6.40 -7.50
N THR A 55 7.20 -6.87 -6.38
CA THR A 55 7.83 -6.63 -5.07
C THR A 55 8.51 -7.86 -4.47
N GLY A 56 8.15 -9.05 -4.91
CA GLY A 56 8.61 -10.29 -4.27
C GLY A 56 7.90 -10.58 -2.95
N GLU A 57 6.93 -9.78 -2.56
CA GLU A 57 6.21 -9.94 -1.30
C GLU A 57 4.83 -10.53 -1.52
N PHE A 58 4.46 -11.50 -0.67
CA PHE A 58 3.13 -12.09 -0.69
C PHE A 58 2.16 -11.20 0.08
N GLU A 59 1.00 -10.96 -0.53
CA GLU A 59 -0.10 -10.25 0.11
C GLU A 59 -1.38 -11.01 -0.20
N THR A 60 -2.25 -11.14 0.78
CA THR A 60 -3.54 -11.83 0.62
C THR A 60 -4.72 -10.86 0.67
N GLU A 61 -4.49 -9.62 1.11
CA GLU A 61 -5.55 -8.62 1.22
C GLU A 61 -5.38 -7.55 0.14
N PRO A 62 -6.27 -7.51 -0.86
CA PRO A 62 -6.15 -6.55 -1.96
C PRO A 62 -6.16 -5.09 -1.49
N ASN A 63 -6.94 -4.77 -0.46
CA ASN A 63 -7.00 -3.41 0.06
C ASN A 63 -5.67 -2.95 0.65
N ALA A 64 -4.87 -3.87 1.18
CA ALA A 64 -3.55 -3.52 1.71
C ALA A 64 -2.63 -3.00 0.59
N ILE A 65 -2.71 -3.60 -0.60
CA ILE A 65 -1.89 -3.17 -1.73
C ILE A 65 -2.20 -1.72 -2.11
N MET A 66 -3.45 -1.31 -1.98
CA MET A 66 -3.86 0.07 -2.30
C MET A 66 -3.25 1.10 -1.35
N HIS A 67 -2.74 0.68 -0.21
CA HIS A 67 -2.01 1.56 0.72
C HIS A 67 -0.50 1.53 0.51
N HIS A 68 0.00 0.70 -0.40
CA HIS A 68 1.42 0.56 -0.70
C HIS A 68 1.82 1.41 -1.90
N ARG A 69 1.47 2.70 -1.84
CA ARG A 69 1.75 3.69 -2.88
C ARG A 69 2.64 4.77 -2.31
N ILE A 70 3.81 4.97 -2.89
CA ILE A 70 4.79 5.93 -2.40
C ILE A 70 4.18 7.34 -2.25
N ALA A 71 3.42 7.78 -3.25
CA ALA A 71 2.87 9.13 -3.28
C ALA A 71 1.81 9.40 -2.20
N GLN A 72 1.30 8.37 -1.54
CA GLN A 72 0.34 8.55 -0.44
C GLN A 72 1.00 8.99 0.86
N TYR A 73 2.29 8.76 1.00
CA TYR A 73 2.98 8.99 2.25
C TYR A 73 3.59 10.38 2.30
N GLY A 74 3.68 10.92 3.52
CA GLY A 74 4.33 12.20 3.76
C GLY A 74 5.81 12.06 4.05
N PRO A 75 6.44 13.16 4.48
CA PRO A 75 7.86 13.12 4.85
C PRO A 75 8.09 12.25 6.08
N PRO A 76 9.36 11.88 6.36
CA PRO A 76 9.65 11.12 7.57
C PRO A 76 9.37 11.93 8.83
N CYS A 77 8.88 11.25 9.86
CA CYS A 77 8.64 11.85 11.16
C CYS A 77 9.97 12.28 11.78
N GLU A 78 10.02 13.49 12.32
CA GLU A 78 11.22 14.03 12.93
C GLU A 78 11.65 13.26 14.16
N LYS A 79 10.73 12.57 14.82
CA LYS A 79 10.99 11.86 16.06
C LYS A 79 11.37 10.40 15.84
N CYS A 80 10.62 9.68 14.98
CA CYS A 80 10.86 8.23 14.79
C CYS A 80 11.37 7.86 13.41
N GLY A 81 11.38 8.78 12.45
CA GLY A 81 11.88 8.53 11.10
C GLY A 81 10.93 7.80 10.17
N LYS A 82 9.81 7.30 10.67
CA LYS A 82 8.82 6.63 9.82
C LYS A 82 7.98 7.66 9.08
N PRO A 83 7.55 7.37 7.85
CA PRO A 83 6.82 8.37 7.07
C PRO A 83 5.47 8.70 7.68
N TYR A 84 5.06 9.95 7.57
CA TYR A 84 3.70 10.34 7.91
C TYR A 84 2.72 9.61 7.00
N ARG A 85 1.52 9.36 7.50
CA ARG A 85 0.47 8.64 6.78
C ARG A 85 0.13 9.33 5.45
N THR A 86 0.08 10.67 5.45
CA THR A 86 -0.13 11.48 4.26
C THR A 86 0.72 12.74 4.36
N PRO A 87 0.95 13.47 3.25
CA PRO A 87 1.68 14.73 3.31
C PRO A 87 1.04 15.79 4.22
N GLN A 88 -0.28 15.68 4.46
CA GLN A 88 -1.03 16.63 5.27
C GLN A 88 -1.32 16.12 6.69
N ALA A 89 -0.80 14.96 7.06
CA ALA A 89 -1.07 14.38 8.37
C ALA A 89 -0.58 15.30 9.49
N SER A 90 -1.38 15.43 10.54
CA SER A 90 -1.05 16.32 11.67
C SER A 90 -0.30 15.61 12.77
N PHE A 91 -0.20 14.28 12.71
CA PHE A 91 0.55 13.50 13.70
C PHE A 91 1.11 12.25 13.03
N CYS A 92 2.11 11.65 13.67
CA CYS A 92 2.73 10.41 13.19
C CYS A 92 1.90 9.21 13.63
N ALA A 93 1.49 8.38 12.65
CA ALA A 93 0.72 7.17 12.94
C ALA A 93 1.53 6.11 13.72
N ALA A 94 2.86 6.19 13.65
CA ALA A 94 3.73 5.20 14.30
C ALA A 94 4.01 5.54 15.76
N CYS A 95 4.35 6.81 16.07
CA CYS A 95 4.78 7.19 17.41
C CYS A 95 3.88 8.22 18.09
N GLY A 96 2.89 8.77 17.37
CA GLY A 96 1.97 9.74 17.91
C GLY A 96 2.51 11.17 17.99
N ASN A 97 3.73 11.41 17.53
CA ASN A 97 4.32 12.74 17.55
C ASN A 97 3.46 13.71 16.73
N LYS A 98 3.09 14.82 17.36
CA LYS A 98 2.32 15.86 16.68
C LYS A 98 3.23 16.68 15.77
N ARG A 99 2.78 16.87 14.54
CA ARG A 99 3.48 17.67 13.56
C ARG A 99 3.21 19.15 13.82
N VAL A 100 4.25 19.91 13.83
CA VAL A 100 4.17 21.36 14.09
C VAL A 100 3.84 22.11 12.80
#